data_8af7de2adbff86c459d445f862f063d0
#
_entry.id   8af7de2adbff86c459d445f862f063d0
#
_cell.length_a   1.000
_cell.length_b   1.000
_cell.length_c   1.000
_cell.angle_alpha   90.00
_cell.angle_beta   90.00
_cell.angle_gamma   90.00
#
_symmetry.space_group_name_H-M   'P 1'
#
loop_
_entity.id
_entity.type
_entity.pdbx_description
1 polymer ?
#
loop_
_entity_poly.entity_id
_entity_poly.type
_entity_poly.pdbx_seq_one_letter_code
_entity_poly.pdbx_strand_id
1 'polypeptide(L)'
;MLLEIILAFFIGSIPTGYLLNKYSGYGDIRKVGSGNIGATNVLRHSGKLLGLLTLLIDIGKGFLALVYLHNIYGFGEPEAIFIIGSSVVLGHIFSPWLKFKGGKGVATMLGVILFISMSCSDSNNYCYGYFWMSIDSNIFFITIFSWLMIIFFTKYVALGSVISLTVATTYSFFYIPPLFLFFVLMTLLITYKHKDNFERIRNKTEHKISF
;
A
#
# COMPACT_ATOMS: atom_id res chain seq x y z
N MET A 1 16.21 9.10 13.46
CA MET A 1 16.11 8.62 12.05
C MET A 1 16.36 7.12 11.88
N LEU A 2 17.52 6.53 12.28
CA LEU A 2 17.76 5.09 12.05
C LEU A 2 16.78 4.17 12.82
N LEU A 3 16.46 4.50 14.05
CA LEU A 3 15.51 3.73 14.86
C LEU A 3 14.10 3.73 14.24
N GLU A 4 13.66 4.87 13.75
CA GLU A 4 12.34 5.06 13.13
C GLU A 4 12.22 4.27 11.82
N ILE A 5 13.27 4.25 11.02
CA ILE A 5 13.36 3.42 9.80
C ILE A 5 13.17 1.94 10.16
N ILE A 6 13.88 1.47 11.19
CA ILE A 6 13.82 0.09 11.67
C ILE A 6 12.42 -0.22 12.19
N LEU A 7 11.83 0.66 13.02
CA LEU A 7 10.49 0.47 13.57
C LEU A 7 9.43 0.43 12.45
N ALA A 8 9.47 1.37 11.50
CA ALA A 8 8.57 1.40 10.35
C ALA A 8 8.68 0.11 9.51
N PHE A 9 9.91 -0.35 9.26
CA PHE A 9 10.14 -1.60 8.54
C PHE A 9 9.51 -2.79 9.28
N PHE A 10 9.72 -2.91 10.60
CA PHE A 10 9.16 -4.02 11.38
C PHE A 10 7.63 -3.93 11.49
N ILE A 11 7.04 -2.75 11.68
CA ILE A 11 5.58 -2.56 11.63
C ILE A 11 5.04 -3.03 10.28
N GLY A 12 5.65 -2.57 9.18
CA GLY A 12 5.28 -2.99 7.84
C GLY A 12 5.41 -4.50 7.61
N SER A 13 6.42 -5.11 8.21
CA SER A 13 6.77 -6.52 7.98
C SER A 13 5.80 -7.53 8.60
N ILE A 14 4.88 -7.11 9.47
CA ILE A 14 3.85 -7.98 10.05
C ILE A 14 3.03 -8.63 8.92
N PRO A 15 3.07 -9.96 8.76
CA PRO A 15 2.45 -10.64 7.64
C PRO A 15 0.97 -10.95 7.91
N THR A 16 0.14 -9.92 7.92
CA THR A 16 -1.27 -9.93 8.38
C THR A 16 -2.08 -11.06 7.77
N GLY A 17 -2.12 -11.15 6.45
CA GLY A 17 -2.94 -12.17 5.78
C GLY A 17 -2.45 -13.60 6.05
N TYR A 18 -1.14 -13.80 6.23
CA TYR A 18 -0.61 -15.10 6.65
C TYR A 18 -1.06 -15.46 8.08
N LEU A 19 -0.94 -14.51 9.01
CA LEU A 19 -1.31 -14.74 10.42
C LEU A 19 -2.81 -14.99 10.56
N LEU A 20 -3.64 -14.10 10.01
CA LEU A 20 -5.09 -14.24 10.05
C LEU A 20 -5.54 -15.59 9.47
N ASN A 21 -5.01 -15.96 8.30
CA ASN A 21 -5.38 -17.21 7.66
C ASN A 21 -4.98 -18.43 8.49
N LYS A 22 -3.76 -18.42 9.02
CA LYS A 22 -3.22 -19.52 9.84
C LYS A 22 -3.99 -19.70 11.14
N TYR A 23 -4.24 -18.60 11.88
CA TYR A 23 -4.91 -18.68 13.18
C TYR A 23 -6.43 -18.87 13.08
N SER A 24 -7.03 -18.61 11.93
CA SER A 24 -8.44 -18.93 11.67
C SER A 24 -8.66 -20.36 11.13
N GLY A 25 -7.64 -21.22 11.14
CA GLY A 25 -7.77 -22.63 10.77
C GLY A 25 -7.68 -22.94 9.26
N TYR A 26 -7.48 -21.91 8.40
CA TYR A 26 -7.37 -22.11 6.93
C TYR A 26 -5.97 -22.55 6.46
N GLY A 27 -4.99 -22.62 7.37
CA GLY A 27 -3.63 -23.04 7.04
C GLY A 27 -2.76 -21.98 6.39
N ASP A 28 -1.78 -22.39 5.59
CA ASP A 28 -0.80 -21.48 4.98
C ASP A 28 -1.29 -20.94 3.63
N ILE A 29 -1.69 -19.67 3.61
CA ILE A 29 -2.21 -18.96 2.42
C ILE A 29 -1.21 -18.94 1.24
N ARG A 30 0.09 -19.12 1.49
CA ARG A 30 1.11 -19.17 0.45
C ARG A 30 1.07 -20.45 -0.39
N LYS A 31 0.36 -21.48 0.09
CA LYS A 31 0.19 -22.77 -0.60
C LYS A 31 -1.07 -22.82 -1.48
N VAL A 32 -1.88 -21.78 -1.49
CA VAL A 32 -3.17 -21.76 -2.19
C VAL A 32 -3.35 -20.50 -3.05
N GLY A 33 -4.14 -20.64 -4.10
CA GLY A 33 -4.47 -19.56 -5.02
C GLY A 33 -3.21 -18.97 -5.69
N SER A 34 -3.03 -17.65 -5.56
CA SER A 34 -1.86 -16.96 -6.13
C SER A 34 -0.58 -17.12 -5.30
N GLY A 35 -0.64 -17.76 -4.15
CA GLY A 35 0.48 -17.86 -3.21
C GLY A 35 0.85 -16.55 -2.50
N ASN A 36 0.15 -15.45 -2.79
CA ASN A 36 0.39 -14.16 -2.15
C ASN A 36 -0.34 -14.04 -0.81
N ILE A 37 0.27 -13.37 0.17
CA ILE A 37 -0.32 -13.14 1.50
C ILE A 37 -1.35 -12.00 1.54
N GLY A 38 -1.56 -11.25 0.44
CA GLY A 38 -2.41 -10.07 0.39
C GLY A 38 -3.91 -10.39 0.43
N ALA A 39 -4.70 -9.35 0.75
CA ALA A 39 -6.15 -9.41 0.97
C ALA A 39 -6.94 -10.13 -0.13
N THR A 40 -6.58 -9.94 -1.40
CA THR A 40 -7.29 -10.57 -2.52
C THR A 40 -7.18 -12.10 -2.52
N ASN A 41 -6.01 -12.65 -2.17
CA ASN A 41 -5.85 -14.11 -2.07
C ASN A 41 -6.58 -14.66 -0.85
N VAL A 42 -6.49 -13.95 0.29
CA VAL A 42 -7.22 -14.29 1.51
C VAL A 42 -8.74 -14.25 1.29
N LEU A 43 -9.25 -13.20 0.62
CA LEU A 43 -10.67 -13.06 0.25
C LEU A 43 -11.18 -14.30 -0.53
N ARG A 44 -10.41 -14.74 -1.52
CA ARG A 44 -10.79 -15.88 -2.38
C ARG A 44 -10.76 -17.22 -1.67
N HIS A 45 -9.81 -17.41 -0.75
CA HIS A 45 -9.60 -18.69 -0.09
C HIS A 45 -10.33 -18.80 1.25
N SER A 46 -10.33 -17.74 2.05
CA SER A 46 -10.75 -17.76 3.46
C SER A 46 -11.98 -16.89 3.73
N GLY A 47 -12.55 -16.30 2.67
CA GLY A 47 -13.81 -15.56 2.72
C GLY A 47 -13.68 -14.06 2.94
N LYS A 48 -14.84 -13.39 2.88
CA LYS A 48 -14.93 -11.91 2.82
C LYS A 48 -14.39 -11.23 4.08
N LEU A 49 -14.67 -11.80 5.26
CA LEU A 49 -14.28 -11.20 6.53
C LEU A 49 -12.75 -11.15 6.68
N LEU A 50 -12.06 -12.27 6.47
CA LEU A 50 -10.61 -12.33 6.60
C LEU A 50 -9.89 -11.53 5.51
N GLY A 51 -10.44 -11.50 4.29
CA GLY A 51 -9.95 -10.65 3.22
C GLY A 51 -10.06 -9.17 3.56
N LEU A 52 -11.20 -8.73 4.09
CA LEU A 52 -11.43 -7.35 4.53
C LEU A 52 -10.50 -6.97 5.70
N LEU A 53 -10.41 -7.82 6.72
CA LEU A 53 -9.51 -7.59 7.86
C LEU A 53 -8.05 -7.49 7.41
N THR A 54 -7.61 -8.37 6.49
CA THR A 54 -6.26 -8.28 5.90
C THR A 54 -6.05 -6.93 5.21
N LEU A 55 -7.01 -6.48 4.41
CA LEU A 55 -6.94 -5.19 3.71
C LEU A 55 -6.84 -4.03 4.71
N LEU A 56 -7.74 -3.98 5.69
CA LEU A 56 -7.81 -2.89 6.66
C LEU A 56 -6.54 -2.83 7.53
N ILE A 57 -6.02 -3.96 8.00
CA ILE A 57 -4.80 -3.99 8.81
C ILE A 57 -3.58 -3.65 7.95
N ASP A 58 -3.52 -4.08 6.69
CA ASP A 58 -2.40 -3.75 5.79
C ASP A 58 -2.42 -2.26 5.38
N ILE A 59 -3.58 -1.62 5.24
CA ILE A 59 -3.72 -0.16 5.11
C ILE A 59 -3.32 0.50 6.43
N GLY A 60 -3.88 0.02 7.53
CA GLY A 60 -3.66 0.55 8.88
C GLY A 60 -2.19 0.60 9.26
N LYS A 61 -1.40 -0.44 8.98
CA LYS A 61 0.03 -0.44 9.33
C LYS A 61 0.82 0.60 8.53
N GLY A 62 0.44 0.87 7.26
CA GLY A 62 1.03 1.94 6.46
C GLY A 62 0.73 3.32 7.02
N PHE A 63 -0.53 3.56 7.39
CA PHE A 63 -1.01 4.81 7.97
C PHE A 63 -0.47 5.03 9.40
N LEU A 64 -0.70 4.07 10.29
CA LEU A 64 -0.37 4.20 11.71
C LEU A 64 1.13 4.28 11.97
N ALA A 65 1.97 3.64 11.14
CA ALA A 65 3.43 3.79 11.25
C ALA A 65 3.85 5.26 11.07
N LEU A 66 3.28 5.95 10.09
CA LEU A 66 3.56 7.36 9.86
C LEU A 66 2.96 8.26 10.93
N VAL A 67 1.70 8.03 11.35
CA VAL A 67 1.06 8.77 12.45
C VAL A 67 1.86 8.65 13.73
N TYR A 68 2.22 7.43 14.13
CA TYR A 68 2.97 7.17 15.35
C TYR A 68 4.33 7.88 15.35
N LEU A 69 5.07 7.75 14.26
CA LEU A 69 6.40 8.33 14.16
C LEU A 69 6.35 9.86 13.99
N HIS A 70 5.34 10.39 13.30
CA HIS A 70 5.08 11.83 13.23
C HIS A 70 4.81 12.44 14.61
N ASN A 71 3.93 11.83 15.41
CA ASN A 71 3.57 12.34 16.74
C ASN A 71 4.75 12.29 17.74
N ILE A 72 5.64 11.30 17.63
CA ILE A 72 6.78 11.18 18.56
C ILE A 72 7.96 12.08 18.15
N TYR A 73 8.23 12.17 16.85
CA TYR A 73 9.47 12.78 16.36
C TYR A 73 9.22 14.08 15.57
N GLY A 74 7.97 14.50 15.41
CA GLY A 74 7.63 15.76 14.73
C GLY A 74 7.97 15.79 13.24
N PHE A 75 7.91 14.64 12.55
CA PHE A 75 8.21 14.60 11.11
C PHE A 75 7.15 15.34 10.32
N GLY A 76 7.50 16.53 9.83
CA GLY A 76 6.69 17.27 8.87
C GLY A 76 7.33 17.33 7.48
N GLU A 77 8.59 16.88 7.36
CA GLU A 77 9.38 17.02 6.15
C GLU A 77 9.09 15.91 5.13
N PRO A 78 9.00 16.19 3.82
CA PRO A 78 8.78 15.19 2.77
C PRO A 78 9.83 14.08 2.79
N GLU A 79 11.08 14.40 3.16
CA GLU A 79 12.16 13.45 3.29
C GLU A 79 11.86 12.38 4.35
N ALA A 80 11.26 12.77 5.46
CA ALA A 80 10.86 11.84 6.51
C ALA A 80 9.71 10.94 6.03
N ILE A 81 8.70 11.51 5.37
CA ILE A 81 7.61 10.74 4.76
C ILE A 81 8.17 9.76 3.72
N PHE A 82 9.10 10.21 2.87
CA PHE A 82 9.77 9.37 1.88
C PHE A 82 10.46 8.18 2.53
N ILE A 83 11.28 8.43 3.55
CA ILE A 83 12.09 7.40 4.19
C ILE A 83 11.21 6.41 4.98
N ILE A 84 10.33 6.92 5.82
CA ILE A 84 9.45 6.10 6.68
C ILE A 84 8.39 5.37 5.87
N GLY A 85 7.76 6.06 4.91
CA GLY A 85 6.80 5.45 4.00
C GLY A 85 7.41 4.35 3.14
N SER A 86 8.62 4.57 2.63
CA SER A 86 9.37 3.51 1.94
C SER A 86 9.65 2.33 2.85
N SER A 87 10.10 2.58 4.08
CA SER A 87 10.46 1.54 5.04
C SER A 87 9.29 0.64 5.39
N VAL A 88 8.10 1.21 5.64
CA VAL A 88 6.91 0.41 5.96
C VAL A 88 6.43 -0.42 4.76
N VAL A 89 6.49 0.13 3.54
CA VAL A 89 6.14 -0.62 2.33
C VAL A 89 7.16 -1.72 2.05
N LEU A 90 8.46 -1.44 2.16
CA LEU A 90 9.53 -2.42 2.02
C LEU A 90 9.41 -3.53 3.06
N GLY A 91 9.06 -3.21 4.31
CA GLY A 91 8.78 -4.19 5.36
C GLY A 91 7.68 -5.17 4.95
N HIS A 92 6.56 -4.67 4.41
CA HIS A 92 5.49 -5.54 3.91
C HIS A 92 5.94 -6.42 2.74
N ILE A 93 6.73 -5.88 1.81
CA ILE A 93 7.20 -6.61 0.62
C ILE A 93 8.28 -7.62 0.97
N PHE A 94 9.21 -7.25 1.85
CA PHE A 94 10.36 -8.06 2.23
C PHE A 94 10.30 -8.49 3.71
N SER A 95 9.15 -9.05 4.11
CA SER A 95 8.93 -9.50 5.49
C SER A 95 9.96 -10.55 5.93
N PRO A 96 10.78 -10.27 6.97
CA PRO A 96 11.75 -11.24 7.51
C PRO A 96 11.07 -12.50 8.03
N TRP A 97 9.87 -12.36 8.61
CA TRP A 97 9.06 -13.45 9.14
C TRP A 97 8.69 -14.51 8.08
N LEU A 98 8.72 -14.12 6.82
CA LEU A 98 8.40 -14.96 5.67
C LEU A 98 9.62 -15.19 4.76
N LYS A 99 10.84 -15.15 5.31
CA LYS A 99 12.09 -15.30 4.54
C LYS A 99 12.16 -14.29 3.39
N PHE A 100 11.80 -13.02 3.65
CA PHE A 100 11.76 -11.92 2.70
C PHE A 100 10.78 -12.10 1.52
N LYS A 101 9.81 -13.01 1.66
CA LYS A 101 8.76 -13.28 0.67
C LYS A 101 7.40 -12.81 1.19
N GLY A 102 7.24 -11.49 1.36
CA GLY A 102 6.01 -10.84 1.82
C GLY A 102 4.97 -10.63 0.72
N GLY A 103 4.13 -9.60 0.90
CA GLY A 103 3.09 -9.21 -0.06
C GLY A 103 3.60 -8.31 -1.19
N LYS A 104 2.68 -7.58 -1.85
CA LYS A 104 3.01 -6.70 -2.98
C LYS A 104 3.06 -5.22 -2.61
N GLY A 105 2.61 -4.84 -1.44
CA GLY A 105 2.73 -3.48 -0.91
C GLY A 105 1.57 -2.54 -1.22
N VAL A 106 0.59 -2.91 -2.05
CA VAL A 106 -0.49 -2.01 -2.50
C VAL A 106 -1.31 -1.45 -1.34
N ALA A 107 -1.83 -2.31 -0.45
CA ALA A 107 -2.64 -1.88 0.69
C ALA A 107 -1.83 -1.00 1.67
N THR A 108 -0.57 -1.38 1.94
CA THR A 108 0.33 -0.60 2.79
C THR A 108 0.65 0.77 2.17
N MET A 109 0.86 0.80 0.85
CA MET A 109 1.04 2.06 0.11
C MET A 109 -0.21 2.95 0.15
N LEU A 110 -1.42 2.37 0.07
CA LEU A 110 -2.66 3.12 0.28
C LEU A 110 -2.73 3.74 1.68
N GLY A 111 -2.22 3.07 2.71
CA GLY A 111 -2.12 3.63 4.06
C GLY A 111 -1.15 4.82 4.13
N VAL A 112 -0.02 4.74 3.42
CA VAL A 112 0.92 5.87 3.29
C VAL A 112 0.27 7.05 2.55
N ILE A 113 -0.44 6.77 1.44
CA ILE A 113 -1.17 7.80 0.67
C ILE A 113 -2.27 8.44 1.52
N LEU A 114 -2.97 7.66 2.35
CA LEU A 114 -3.97 8.18 3.29
C LEU A 114 -3.33 9.14 4.30
N PHE A 115 -2.15 8.80 4.86
CA PHE A 115 -1.42 9.70 5.75
C PHE A 115 -1.04 11.00 5.03
N ILE A 116 -0.46 10.93 3.84
CA ILE A 116 -0.10 12.11 3.05
C ILE A 116 -1.32 12.99 2.81
N SER A 117 -2.45 12.38 2.45
CA SER A 117 -3.72 13.06 2.19
C SER A 117 -4.28 13.79 3.42
N MET A 118 -4.09 13.22 4.64
CA MET A 118 -4.60 13.79 5.89
C MET A 118 -3.63 14.80 6.52
N SER A 119 -2.33 14.61 6.36
CA SER A 119 -1.31 15.51 6.94
C SER A 119 -1.37 16.92 6.35
N CYS A 120 -1.96 17.08 5.18
CA CYS A 120 -2.13 18.35 4.50
C CYS A 120 -3.46 19.07 4.85
N SER A 121 -4.30 18.49 5.72
CA SER A 121 -5.61 19.04 6.10
C SER A 121 -5.58 19.93 7.34
N ASP A 122 -4.51 19.91 8.14
CA ASP A 122 -4.46 20.68 9.38
C ASP A 122 -4.04 22.13 9.16
N SER A 123 -4.92 23.05 9.58
CA SER A 123 -4.75 24.50 9.53
C SER A 123 -3.60 25.07 10.40
N ASN A 124 -2.83 24.23 11.04
CA ASN A 124 -1.69 24.60 11.89
C ASN A 124 -0.35 24.43 11.17
N ASN A 125 -0.05 25.31 10.21
CA ASN A 125 1.30 25.70 9.70
C ASN A 125 2.37 24.60 9.42
N TYR A 126 2.06 23.30 9.46
CA TYR A 126 3.00 22.19 9.20
C TYR A 126 2.80 21.50 7.86
N CYS A 127 1.76 21.87 7.12
CA CYS A 127 1.75 21.67 5.69
C CYS A 127 2.62 22.76 5.09
N TYR A 128 3.69 22.40 4.44
CA TYR A 128 4.60 23.26 3.74
C TYR A 128 3.88 24.49 3.20
N GLY A 129 4.08 25.64 3.80
CA GLY A 129 3.39 26.91 3.76
C GLY A 129 3.06 27.54 2.40
N TYR A 130 2.57 26.76 1.47
CA TYR A 130 2.14 27.22 0.17
C TYR A 130 0.86 26.49 -0.24
N PHE A 131 -0.17 27.25 -0.63
CA PHE A 131 -1.31 26.96 -1.54
C PHE A 131 -1.75 25.48 -1.82
N TRP A 132 -0.99 24.48 -1.40
CA TRP A 132 -1.15 23.06 -1.66
C TRP A 132 -2.20 22.36 -0.77
N MET A 133 -2.64 23.02 0.30
CA MET A 133 -3.42 22.42 1.39
C MET A 133 -4.81 21.90 1.02
N SER A 134 -5.38 22.35 -0.11
CA SER A 134 -6.71 21.90 -0.55
C SER A 134 -6.66 20.80 -1.61
N ILE A 135 -5.49 20.52 -2.18
CA ILE A 135 -5.33 19.63 -3.34
C ILE A 135 -4.81 18.26 -2.90
N ASP A 136 -3.98 18.19 -1.85
CA ASP A 136 -3.32 16.96 -1.42
C ASP A 136 -4.29 15.90 -0.87
N SER A 137 -5.40 16.32 -0.25
CA SER A 137 -6.46 15.42 0.18
C SER A 137 -7.07 14.60 -0.97
N ASN A 138 -6.97 15.10 -2.20
CA ASN A 138 -7.53 14.44 -3.37
C ASN A 138 -6.72 13.21 -3.84
N ILE A 139 -5.43 13.10 -3.51
CA ILE A 139 -4.60 11.99 -3.99
C ILE A 139 -5.14 10.63 -3.54
N PHE A 140 -5.61 10.51 -2.30
CA PHE A 140 -6.20 9.28 -1.80
C PHE A 140 -7.48 8.91 -2.58
N PHE A 141 -8.39 9.88 -2.73
CA PHE A 141 -9.66 9.65 -3.43
C PHE A 141 -9.45 9.34 -4.91
N ILE A 142 -8.56 10.06 -5.60
CA ILE A 142 -8.20 9.80 -7.00
C ILE A 142 -7.60 8.38 -7.15
N THR A 143 -6.73 7.98 -6.23
CA THR A 143 -6.13 6.64 -6.24
C THR A 143 -7.18 5.55 -6.05
N ILE A 144 -8.07 5.69 -5.07
CA ILE A 144 -9.13 4.72 -4.81
C ILE A 144 -10.14 4.69 -5.96
N PHE A 145 -10.57 5.86 -6.45
CA PHE A 145 -11.52 5.95 -7.55
C PHE A 145 -10.97 5.30 -8.82
N SER A 146 -9.75 5.63 -9.21
CA SER A 146 -9.10 5.00 -10.37
C SER A 146 -8.92 3.49 -10.17
N TRP A 147 -8.58 3.02 -8.98
CA TRP A 147 -8.47 1.60 -8.64
C TRP A 147 -9.81 0.87 -8.84
N LEU A 148 -10.91 1.44 -8.30
CA LEU A 148 -12.25 0.87 -8.43
C LEU A 148 -12.70 0.85 -9.89
N MET A 149 -12.49 1.95 -10.63
CA MET A 149 -12.86 2.05 -12.04
C MET A 149 -12.15 1.02 -12.91
N ILE A 150 -10.84 0.88 -12.75
CA ILE A 150 -10.07 -0.11 -13.52
C ILE A 150 -10.52 -1.55 -13.18
N ILE A 151 -10.77 -1.86 -11.91
CA ILE A 151 -11.28 -3.18 -11.52
C ILE A 151 -12.69 -3.41 -12.08
N PHE A 152 -13.55 -2.41 -12.02
CA PHE A 152 -14.91 -2.52 -12.54
C PHE A 152 -14.93 -2.90 -14.04
N PHE A 153 -14.10 -2.25 -14.86
CA PHE A 153 -14.04 -2.53 -16.29
C PHE A 153 -13.23 -3.78 -16.64
N THR A 154 -12.11 -4.01 -15.98
CA THR A 154 -11.18 -5.09 -16.38
C THR A 154 -11.38 -6.39 -15.60
N LYS A 155 -11.95 -6.32 -14.40
CA LYS A 155 -12.06 -7.41 -13.41
C LYS A 155 -10.70 -7.89 -12.86
N TYR A 156 -9.58 -7.22 -13.18
CA TYR A 156 -8.25 -7.58 -12.75
C TYR A 156 -7.74 -6.62 -11.66
N VAL A 157 -7.59 -7.12 -10.41
CA VAL A 157 -7.06 -6.33 -9.28
C VAL A 157 -5.62 -5.86 -9.55
N ALA A 158 -4.82 -6.68 -10.21
CA ALA A 158 -3.44 -6.33 -10.52
C ALA A 158 -3.33 -5.10 -11.43
N LEU A 159 -4.18 -5.00 -12.46
CA LEU A 159 -4.25 -3.82 -13.32
C LEU A 159 -4.73 -2.59 -12.55
N GLY A 160 -5.80 -2.75 -11.75
CA GLY A 160 -6.29 -1.69 -10.88
C GLY A 160 -5.17 -1.14 -10.00
N SER A 161 -4.42 -2.02 -9.34
CA SER A 161 -3.35 -1.63 -8.42
C SER A 161 -2.22 -0.84 -9.10
N VAL A 162 -1.73 -1.32 -10.25
CA VAL A 162 -0.61 -0.65 -10.91
C VAL A 162 -1.05 0.65 -11.59
N ILE A 163 -2.19 0.65 -12.27
CA ILE A 163 -2.68 1.86 -12.95
C ILE A 163 -3.04 2.94 -11.94
N SER A 164 -3.70 2.61 -10.82
CA SER A 164 -4.04 3.60 -9.79
C SER A 164 -2.79 4.22 -9.15
N LEU A 165 -1.75 3.45 -8.90
CA LEU A 165 -0.47 3.98 -8.40
C LEU A 165 0.24 4.82 -9.46
N THR A 166 0.14 4.49 -10.74
CA THR A 166 0.63 5.35 -11.83
C THR A 166 -0.11 6.68 -11.87
N VAL A 167 -1.43 6.67 -11.68
CA VAL A 167 -2.25 7.89 -11.55
C VAL A 167 -1.80 8.72 -10.34
N ALA A 168 -1.58 8.09 -9.17
CA ALA A 168 -1.07 8.76 -7.98
C ALA A 168 0.33 9.36 -8.21
N THR A 169 1.20 8.64 -8.92
CA THR A 169 2.54 9.13 -9.31
C THR A 169 2.44 10.35 -10.23
N THR A 170 1.58 10.29 -11.25
CA THR A 170 1.35 11.43 -12.14
C THR A 170 0.79 12.63 -11.39
N TYR A 171 -0.16 12.39 -10.49
CA TYR A 171 -0.72 13.41 -9.61
C TYR A 171 0.37 14.06 -8.74
N SER A 172 1.25 13.26 -8.14
CA SER A 172 2.32 13.76 -7.27
C SER A 172 3.32 14.64 -8.01
N PHE A 173 3.58 14.40 -9.30
CA PHE A 173 4.44 15.26 -10.12
C PHE A 173 3.93 16.69 -10.19
N PHE A 174 2.61 16.88 -10.34
CA PHE A 174 2.02 18.22 -10.49
C PHE A 174 1.70 18.89 -9.15
N TYR A 175 1.32 18.09 -8.14
CA TYR A 175 0.70 18.64 -6.91
C TYR A 175 1.51 18.38 -5.64
N ILE A 176 2.42 17.39 -5.63
CA ILE A 176 3.26 17.05 -4.47
C ILE A 176 4.71 16.75 -4.93
N PRO A 177 5.37 17.71 -5.64
CA PRO A 177 6.67 17.48 -6.26
C PRO A 177 7.75 16.92 -5.33
N PRO A 178 7.82 17.32 -4.03
CA PRO A 178 8.83 16.76 -3.11
C PRO A 178 8.72 15.26 -2.90
N LEU A 179 7.51 14.68 -3.06
CA LEU A 179 7.28 13.24 -2.92
C LEU A 179 7.24 12.49 -4.27
N PHE A 180 7.42 13.18 -5.39
CA PHE A 180 7.34 12.54 -6.72
C PHE A 180 8.28 11.35 -6.85
N LEU A 181 9.55 11.50 -6.44
CA LEU A 181 10.52 10.40 -6.49
C LEU A 181 10.10 9.20 -5.63
N PHE A 182 9.50 9.44 -4.45
CA PHE A 182 8.93 8.38 -3.62
C PHE A 182 7.86 7.58 -4.38
N PHE A 183 6.90 8.27 -5.00
CA PHE A 183 5.85 7.63 -5.77
C PHE A 183 6.40 6.85 -6.96
N VAL A 184 7.37 7.39 -7.69
CA VAL A 184 8.04 6.69 -8.80
C VAL A 184 8.67 5.39 -8.33
N LEU A 185 9.51 5.43 -7.29
CA LEU A 185 10.23 4.25 -6.81
C LEU A 185 9.28 3.18 -6.27
N MET A 186 8.26 3.59 -5.49
CA MET A 186 7.28 2.65 -4.95
C MET A 186 6.40 2.04 -6.03
N THR A 187 5.96 2.83 -7.02
CA THR A 187 5.18 2.33 -8.16
C THR A 187 5.98 1.34 -9.00
N LEU A 188 7.24 1.63 -9.30
CA LEU A 188 8.12 0.70 -10.02
C LEU A 188 8.31 -0.62 -9.26
N LEU A 189 8.59 -0.55 -7.96
CA LEU A 189 8.76 -1.73 -7.12
C LEU A 189 7.48 -2.57 -7.06
N ILE A 190 6.33 -1.94 -6.84
CA ILE A 190 5.03 -2.62 -6.77
C ILE A 190 4.68 -3.22 -8.15
N THR A 191 4.96 -2.52 -9.24
CA THR A 191 4.78 -3.05 -10.61
C THR A 191 5.64 -4.28 -10.83
N TYR A 192 6.90 -4.24 -10.43
CA TYR A 192 7.78 -5.41 -10.49
C TYR A 192 7.22 -6.60 -9.68
N LYS A 193 6.66 -6.35 -8.51
CA LYS A 193 6.01 -7.39 -7.67
C LYS A 193 4.72 -7.95 -8.29
N HIS A 194 4.18 -7.31 -9.33
CA HIS A 194 3.01 -7.77 -10.09
C HIS A 194 3.38 -8.53 -11.39
N LYS A 195 4.66 -8.75 -11.68
CA LYS A 195 5.12 -9.42 -12.91
C LYS A 195 4.39 -10.75 -13.19
N ASP A 196 4.24 -11.60 -12.18
CA ASP A 196 3.58 -12.91 -12.33
C ASP A 196 2.06 -12.76 -12.62
N ASN A 197 1.42 -11.68 -12.14
CA ASN A 197 0.03 -11.38 -12.48
C ASN A 197 -0.08 -10.94 -13.94
N PHE A 198 0.82 -10.09 -14.42
CA PHE A 198 0.82 -9.65 -15.81
C PHE A 198 1.08 -10.82 -16.76
N GLU A 199 1.96 -11.75 -16.38
CA GLU A 199 2.16 -12.98 -17.13
C GLU A 199 0.89 -13.84 -17.19
N ARG A 200 0.21 -14.01 -16.05
CA ARG A 200 -1.08 -14.72 -16.01
C ARG A 200 -2.18 -13.99 -16.79
N ILE A 201 -2.22 -12.65 -16.79
CA ILE A 201 -3.17 -11.87 -17.60
C ILE A 201 -2.90 -12.11 -19.09
N ARG A 202 -1.63 -12.04 -19.51
CA ARG A 202 -1.23 -12.32 -20.90
C ARG A 202 -1.63 -13.72 -21.35
N ASN A 203 -1.47 -14.70 -20.46
CA ASN A 203 -1.81 -16.10 -20.71
C ASN A 203 -3.31 -16.42 -20.44
N LYS A 204 -4.15 -15.42 -20.10
CA LYS A 204 -5.58 -15.56 -19.78
C LYS A 204 -5.87 -16.51 -18.59
N THR A 205 -4.93 -16.67 -17.67
CA THR A 205 -5.03 -17.53 -16.47
C THR A 205 -5.15 -16.74 -15.17
N GLU A 206 -5.14 -15.40 -15.22
CA GLU A 206 -5.35 -14.58 -14.03
C GLU A 206 -6.82 -14.62 -13.59
N HIS A 207 -7.02 -14.78 -12.28
CA HIS A 207 -8.36 -14.80 -11.70
C HIS A 207 -9.03 -13.43 -11.74
N LYS A 208 -10.20 -13.35 -12.35
CA LYS A 208 -11.06 -12.16 -12.33
C LYS A 208 -11.83 -12.07 -11.03
N ILE A 209 -12.17 -10.86 -10.59
CA ILE A 209 -13.15 -10.64 -9.53
C ILE A 209 -14.56 -10.79 -10.13
N SER A 210 -15.43 -11.56 -9.44
CA SER A 210 -16.88 -11.55 -9.62
C SER A 210 -17.50 -10.59 -8.60
N PHE A 211 -18.35 -9.70 -9.05
CA PHE A 211 -19.19 -8.85 -8.18
C PHE A 211 -20.49 -9.55 -7.89
#